data_9983490f3b37b854d8004290ce03f8cd
#
_entry.id   9983490f3b37b854d8004290ce03f8cd
#
_cell.length_a   1.000
_cell.length_b   1.000
_cell.length_c   1.000
_cell.angle_alpha   90.00
_cell.angle_beta   90.00
_cell.angle_gamma   90.00
#
_symmetry.space_group_name_H-M   'P 1'
#
loop_
_entity.id
_entity.type
_entity.pdbx_description
1 polymer ?
#
loop_
_entity_poly.entity_id
_entity_poly.type
_entity_poly.pdbx_seq_one_letter_code
_entity_poly.pdbx_strand_id
1 'polypeptide(L)'
;MRIAIVTLPLHTNYGGLLQAYALKHCLEGMGHDVTVLDRKVKMPLPAVWKAPFIYMKRLLSGKSLPEIFREHVYRRNYPVFAANVQKFTDRFIAPRIIGGYAEVKEGEYDAFIVGLTMDRKVLKERIGRRVDMMF
;
A
#
# COMPACT_ATOMS: atom_id res chain seq x y z
N MET A 1 1.05 -22.96 8.93
CA MET A 1 1.49 -22.50 7.60
C MET A 1 1.93 -21.06 7.69
N ARG A 2 2.92 -20.64 6.93
CA ARG A 2 3.35 -19.24 6.80
C ARG A 2 2.56 -18.59 5.66
N ILE A 3 1.73 -17.62 5.98
CA ILE A 3 0.81 -17.00 5.02
C ILE A 3 1.19 -15.52 4.84
N ALA A 4 1.33 -15.08 3.60
CA ALA A 4 1.52 -13.68 3.28
C ALA A 4 0.20 -13.05 2.80
N ILE A 5 -0.23 -11.97 3.44
CA ILE A 5 -1.36 -11.15 2.98
C ILE A 5 -0.83 -10.00 2.13
N VAL A 6 -1.27 -9.92 0.89
CA VAL A 6 -0.95 -8.85 -0.06
C VAL A 6 -2.17 -7.94 -0.20
N THR A 7 -2.03 -6.68 0.16
CA THR A 7 -3.12 -5.71 0.15
C THR A 7 -2.69 -4.38 -0.49
N LEU A 8 -3.65 -3.47 -0.65
CA LEU A 8 -3.35 -2.09 -1.00
C LEU A 8 -2.52 -1.44 0.11
N PRO A 9 -1.74 -0.39 -0.22
CA PRO A 9 -0.96 0.33 0.78
C PRO A 9 -1.82 0.79 1.96
N LEU A 10 -1.37 0.49 3.18
CA LEU A 10 -2.14 0.66 4.42
C LEU A 10 -2.19 2.11 4.93
N HIS A 11 -1.56 3.05 4.25
CA HIS A 11 -1.32 4.41 4.76
C HIS A 11 -2.50 5.38 4.67
N THR A 12 -3.51 5.11 3.82
CA THR A 12 -4.65 6.03 3.62
C THR A 12 -6.00 5.34 3.46
N ASN A 13 -6.01 4.02 3.28
CA ASN A 13 -7.24 3.27 3.03
C ASN A 13 -7.70 2.56 4.31
N TYR A 14 -8.61 3.19 5.06
CA TYR A 14 -9.16 2.60 6.29
C TYR A 14 -9.87 1.27 6.05
N GLY A 15 -10.61 1.14 4.94
CA GLY A 15 -11.29 -0.12 4.61
C GLY A 15 -10.29 -1.25 4.37
N GLY A 16 -9.25 -1.01 3.58
CA GLY A 16 -8.18 -1.98 3.34
C GLY A 16 -7.38 -2.31 4.60
N LEU A 17 -7.18 -1.32 5.47
CA LEU A 17 -6.50 -1.49 6.76
C LEU A 17 -7.28 -2.43 7.68
N LEU A 18 -8.58 -2.17 7.88
CA LEU A 18 -9.44 -3.00 8.73
C LEU A 18 -9.62 -4.40 8.16
N GLN A 19 -9.73 -4.53 6.83
CA GLN A 19 -9.80 -5.82 6.16
C GLN A 19 -8.51 -6.64 6.37
N ALA A 20 -7.35 -6.03 6.22
CA ALA A 20 -6.06 -6.69 6.45
C ALA A 20 -5.90 -7.13 7.91
N TYR A 21 -6.32 -6.28 8.85
CA TYR A 21 -6.32 -6.60 10.28
C TYR A 21 -7.24 -7.79 10.60
N ALA A 22 -8.49 -7.73 10.16
CA ALA A 22 -9.47 -8.78 10.41
C ALA A 22 -9.03 -10.13 9.83
N LEU A 23 -8.52 -10.12 8.59
CA LEU A 23 -8.02 -11.31 7.92
C LEU A 23 -6.80 -11.89 8.63
N LYS A 24 -5.84 -11.05 9.01
CA LYS A 24 -4.67 -11.45 9.79
C LYS A 24 -5.11 -12.13 11.09
N HIS A 25 -5.96 -11.46 11.85
CA HIS A 25 -6.43 -11.97 13.15
C HIS A 25 -7.19 -13.30 13.04
N CYS A 26 -8.03 -13.44 12.00
CA CYS A 26 -8.76 -14.68 11.74
C CYS A 26 -7.79 -15.85 11.44
N LEU A 27 -6.81 -15.64 10.57
CA LEU A 27 -5.84 -16.67 10.19
C LEU A 27 -4.88 -17.03 11.33
N GLU A 28 -4.46 -16.04 12.13
CA GLU A 28 -3.68 -16.30 13.35
C GLU A 28 -4.49 -17.12 14.38
N GLY A 29 -5.79 -16.83 14.52
CA GLY A 29 -6.71 -17.61 15.33
C GLY A 29 -6.88 -19.08 14.86
N MET A 30 -6.63 -19.37 13.59
CA MET A 30 -6.58 -20.71 13.02
C MET A 30 -5.21 -21.40 13.20
N GLY A 31 -4.25 -20.75 13.86
CA GLY A 31 -2.91 -21.29 14.11
C GLY A 31 -1.91 -21.12 12.96
N HIS A 32 -2.13 -20.15 12.08
CA HIS A 32 -1.19 -19.82 11.02
C HIS A 32 -0.24 -18.68 11.44
N ASP A 33 0.97 -18.70 10.88
CA ASP A 33 1.92 -17.57 10.96
C ASP A 33 1.65 -16.60 9.82
N VAL A 34 1.17 -15.40 10.14
CA VAL A 34 0.64 -14.47 9.15
C VAL A 34 1.43 -13.19 9.08
N THR A 35 1.96 -12.87 7.90
CA THR A 35 2.66 -11.63 7.62
C THR A 35 1.87 -10.79 6.61
N VAL A 36 1.58 -9.54 6.95
CA VAL A 36 1.01 -8.58 5.99
C VAL A 36 2.16 -7.88 5.26
N LEU A 37 2.14 -7.94 3.93
CA LEU A 37 3.13 -7.27 3.09
C LEU A 37 2.61 -5.89 2.68
N ASP A 38 3.28 -4.83 3.15
CA ASP A 38 2.97 -3.46 2.75
C ASP A 38 4.06 -2.90 1.83
N ARG A 39 3.64 -2.27 0.74
CA ARG A 39 4.57 -1.68 -0.22
C ARG A 39 4.78 -0.20 0.06
N LYS A 40 6.04 0.22 0.21
CA LYS A 40 6.39 1.64 0.29
C LYS A 40 5.86 2.38 -0.93
N VAL A 41 4.86 3.22 -0.73
CA VAL A 41 4.40 4.15 -1.75
C VAL A 41 5.21 5.43 -1.64
N LYS A 42 6.09 5.65 -2.59
CA LYS A 42 6.74 6.96 -2.77
C LYS A 42 5.72 7.86 -3.46
N MET A 43 5.32 8.97 -2.82
CA MET A 43 4.63 10.03 -3.53
C MET A 43 5.60 10.70 -4.51
N PRO A 44 5.40 10.55 -5.82
CA PRO A 44 6.26 11.22 -6.77
C PRO A 44 5.96 12.71 -6.73
N LEU A 45 6.95 13.49 -6.30
CA LEU A 45 6.96 14.91 -6.63
C LEU A 45 7.22 15.05 -8.13
N PRO A 46 6.62 16.07 -8.79
CA PRO A 46 6.97 16.36 -10.17
C PRO A 46 8.49 16.55 -10.28
N ALA A 47 9.10 16.02 -11.34
CA ALA A 47 10.49 16.25 -11.58
C ALA A 47 10.78 17.77 -11.61
N VAL A 48 11.86 18.21 -10.98
CA VAL A 48 12.16 19.64 -10.76
C VAL A 48 12.08 20.45 -12.06
N TRP A 49 12.55 19.89 -13.18
CA TRP A 49 12.50 20.54 -14.49
C TRP A 49 11.09 20.58 -15.13
N LYS A 50 10.16 19.67 -14.74
CA LYS A 50 8.76 19.66 -15.20
C LYS A 50 7.82 20.44 -14.28
N ALA A 51 8.23 20.68 -13.05
CA ALA A 51 7.41 21.33 -12.04
C ALA A 51 6.85 22.70 -12.48
N PRO A 52 7.67 23.64 -13.00
CA PRO A 52 7.17 24.96 -13.40
C PRO A 52 6.12 24.86 -14.51
N PHE A 53 6.30 23.96 -15.46
CA PHE A 53 5.33 23.76 -16.56
C PHE A 53 4.01 23.18 -16.05
N ILE A 54 4.06 22.22 -15.13
CA ILE A 54 2.88 21.60 -14.52
C ILE A 54 2.12 22.64 -13.70
N TYR A 55 2.83 23.45 -12.91
CA TYR A 55 2.20 24.46 -12.06
C TYR A 55 1.61 25.60 -12.91
N MET A 56 2.31 26.04 -13.97
CA MET A 56 1.77 27.01 -14.93
C MET A 56 0.50 26.51 -15.60
N LYS A 57 0.48 25.27 -16.08
CA LYS A 57 -0.72 24.65 -16.66
C LYS A 57 -1.90 24.62 -15.67
N ARG A 58 -1.65 24.29 -14.42
CA ARG A 58 -2.69 24.27 -13.37
C ARG A 58 -3.20 25.68 -13.07
N LEU A 59 -2.31 26.68 -13.03
CA LEU A 59 -2.67 28.09 -12.84
C LEU A 59 -3.56 28.60 -13.98
N LEU A 60 -3.19 28.34 -15.21
CA LEU A 60 -3.97 28.70 -16.39
C LEU A 60 -5.33 27.99 -16.46
N SER A 61 -5.46 26.84 -15.78
CA SER A 61 -6.72 26.10 -15.66
C SER A 61 -7.63 26.63 -14.55
N GLY A 62 -7.31 27.79 -13.93
CA GLY A 62 -8.12 28.43 -12.88
C GLY A 62 -8.15 27.69 -11.55
N LYS A 63 -7.14 26.84 -11.27
CA LYS A 63 -7.07 26.08 -10.01
C LYS A 63 -6.59 26.95 -8.86
N SER A 64 -7.12 26.70 -7.65
CA SER A 64 -6.69 27.37 -6.43
C SER A 64 -5.24 27.04 -6.08
N LEU A 65 -4.57 27.90 -5.29
CA LEU A 65 -3.19 27.69 -4.86
C LEU A 65 -2.94 26.30 -4.22
N PRO A 66 -3.80 25.81 -3.31
CA PRO A 66 -3.65 24.47 -2.75
C PRO A 66 -3.74 23.36 -3.80
N GLU A 67 -4.55 23.53 -4.85
CA GLU A 67 -4.68 22.54 -5.94
C GLU A 67 -3.49 22.59 -6.90
N ILE A 68 -2.89 23.76 -7.10
CA ILE A 68 -1.67 23.91 -7.91
C ILE A 68 -0.53 23.13 -7.25
N PHE A 69 -0.37 23.27 -5.93
CA PHE A 69 0.68 22.65 -5.12
C PHE A 69 0.21 21.46 -4.31
N ARG A 70 -0.80 20.75 -4.78
CA ARG A 70 -1.47 19.66 -4.03
C ARG A 70 -0.50 18.61 -3.47
N GLU A 71 0.58 18.32 -4.18
CA GLU A 71 1.58 17.34 -3.75
C GLU A 71 2.33 17.83 -2.50
N HIS A 72 2.66 19.12 -2.44
CA HIS A 72 3.31 19.74 -1.28
C HIS A 72 2.35 19.86 -0.10
N VAL A 73 1.11 20.28 -0.35
CA VAL A 73 0.06 20.37 0.68
C VAL A 73 -0.22 18.99 1.28
N TYR A 74 -0.37 17.98 0.44
CA TYR A 74 -0.58 16.62 0.89
C TYR A 74 0.60 16.13 1.75
N ARG A 75 1.83 16.29 1.27
CA ARG A 75 3.04 15.88 1.99
C ARG A 75 3.17 16.57 3.35
N ARG A 76 2.81 17.83 3.43
CA ARG A 76 2.82 18.61 4.68
C ARG A 76 1.78 18.12 5.67
N ASN A 77 0.58 17.81 5.19
CA ASN A 77 -0.54 17.40 6.04
C ASN A 77 -0.56 15.88 6.33
N TYR A 78 0.16 15.09 5.53
CA TYR A 78 0.21 13.64 5.67
C TYR A 78 0.54 13.16 7.09
N PRO A 79 1.55 13.69 7.79
CA PRO A 79 1.87 13.25 9.14
C PRO A 79 0.72 13.44 10.13
N VAL A 80 -0.13 14.45 9.91
CA VAL A 80 -1.25 14.76 10.81
C VAL A 80 -2.38 13.74 10.64
N PHE A 81 -2.87 13.55 9.42
CA PHE A 81 -4.00 12.64 9.20
C PHE A 81 -3.61 11.16 9.17
N ALA A 82 -2.36 10.86 8.86
CA ALA A 82 -1.86 9.49 8.89
C ALA A 82 -1.43 9.02 10.29
N ALA A 83 -1.27 9.92 11.26
CA ALA A 83 -0.73 9.58 12.58
C ALA A 83 -1.48 8.43 13.28
N ASN A 84 -2.81 8.47 13.28
CA ASN A 84 -3.63 7.44 13.93
C ASN A 84 -3.65 6.13 13.13
N VAL A 85 -3.67 6.22 11.80
CA VAL A 85 -3.55 5.06 10.91
C VAL A 85 -2.22 4.36 11.13
N GLN A 86 -1.14 5.13 11.19
CA GLN A 86 0.20 4.59 11.42
C GLN A 86 0.31 3.89 12.77
N LYS A 87 -0.17 4.53 13.84
CA LYS A 87 -0.19 3.93 15.20
C LYS A 87 -0.98 2.61 15.22
N PHE A 88 -2.14 2.57 14.56
CA PHE A 88 -2.93 1.35 14.46
C PHE A 88 -2.18 0.27 13.68
N THR A 89 -1.62 0.64 12.52
CA THR A 89 -0.87 -0.28 11.66
C THR A 89 0.32 -0.88 12.40
N ASP A 90 1.12 -0.06 13.06
CA ASP A 90 2.31 -0.51 13.78
C ASP A 90 1.98 -1.40 14.98
N ARG A 91 0.87 -1.07 15.68
CA ARG A 91 0.47 -1.80 16.88
C ARG A 91 -0.22 -3.14 16.60
N PHE A 92 -1.11 -3.18 15.61
CA PHE A 92 -2.03 -4.31 15.41
C PHE A 92 -1.72 -5.15 14.17
N ILE A 93 -1.09 -4.58 13.16
CA ILE A 93 -0.77 -5.29 11.93
C ILE A 93 0.71 -5.63 11.86
N ALA A 94 1.57 -4.67 12.25
CA ALA A 94 3.03 -4.78 12.18
C ALA A 94 3.49 -5.32 10.81
N PRO A 95 3.17 -4.63 9.69
CA PRO A 95 3.40 -5.16 8.37
C PRO A 95 4.88 -5.21 8.04
N ARG A 96 5.30 -6.21 7.26
CA ARG A 96 6.61 -6.21 6.64
C ARG A 96 6.61 -5.26 5.45
N ILE A 97 7.43 -4.22 5.54
CA ILE A 97 7.55 -3.22 4.47
C ILE A 97 8.50 -3.74 3.40
N ILE A 98 8.02 -3.81 2.17
CA ILE A 98 8.79 -4.24 0.99
C ILE A 98 8.90 -3.11 -0.03
N GLY A 99 10.02 -3.03 -0.76
CA GLY A 99 10.19 -2.12 -1.89
C GLY A 99 9.48 -2.63 -3.15
N GLY A 100 9.35 -3.95 -3.26
CA GLY A 100 8.62 -4.64 -4.33
C GLY A 100 8.46 -6.11 -4.02
N TYR A 101 7.52 -6.77 -4.69
CA TYR A 101 7.25 -8.21 -4.48
C TYR A 101 8.41 -9.12 -4.90
N ALA A 102 9.33 -8.64 -5.72
CA ALA A 102 10.56 -9.36 -6.07
C ALA A 102 11.53 -9.56 -4.89
N GLU A 103 11.34 -8.82 -3.79
CA GLU A 103 12.13 -8.99 -2.56
C GLU A 103 11.69 -10.22 -1.75
N VAL A 104 10.51 -10.75 -2.01
CA VAL A 104 9.99 -11.95 -1.35
C VAL A 104 10.63 -13.17 -2.01
N LYS A 105 11.36 -13.96 -1.22
CA LYS A 105 12.05 -15.14 -1.71
C LYS A 105 11.08 -16.28 -2.02
N GLU A 106 11.40 -17.07 -3.04
CA GLU A 106 10.64 -18.28 -3.34
C GLU A 106 10.71 -19.26 -2.16
N GLY A 107 9.54 -19.78 -1.74
CA GLY A 107 9.43 -20.68 -0.58
C GLY A 107 9.45 -19.99 0.80
N GLU A 108 9.49 -18.66 0.84
CA GLU A 108 9.42 -17.91 2.10
C GLU A 108 8.05 -18.02 2.77
N TYR A 109 6.99 -18.07 1.97
CA TYR A 109 5.60 -18.28 2.41
C TYR A 109 5.00 -19.49 1.73
N ASP A 110 4.15 -20.20 2.47
CA ASP A 110 3.47 -21.40 1.98
C ASP A 110 2.21 -21.03 1.16
N ALA A 111 1.61 -19.86 1.44
CA ALA A 111 0.46 -19.33 0.72
C ALA A 111 0.45 -17.81 0.66
N PHE A 112 -0.19 -17.27 -0.39
CA PHE A 112 -0.44 -15.85 -0.55
C PHE A 112 -1.93 -15.59 -0.63
N ILE A 113 -2.44 -14.68 0.20
CA ILE A 113 -3.81 -14.21 0.14
C ILE A 113 -3.82 -12.77 -0.36
N VAL A 114 -4.60 -12.52 -1.40
CA VAL A 114 -4.68 -11.20 -2.03
C VAL A 114 -6.00 -10.53 -1.65
N GLY A 115 -5.91 -9.33 -1.09
CA GLY A 115 -7.08 -8.53 -0.77
C GLY A 115 -7.88 -8.15 -2.03
N LEU A 116 -9.21 -8.07 -1.89
CA LEU A 116 -10.22 -7.89 -2.96
C LEU A 116 -9.99 -6.68 -3.91
N THR A 117 -9.19 -5.73 -3.51
CA THR A 117 -8.96 -4.49 -4.25
C THR A 117 -7.73 -4.50 -5.17
N MET A 118 -7.04 -5.64 -5.29
CA MET A 118 -5.88 -5.75 -6.16
C MET A 118 -6.25 -6.37 -7.51
N ASP A 119 -5.92 -5.67 -8.60
CA ASP A 119 -6.12 -6.19 -9.96
C ASP A 119 -5.30 -7.48 -10.16
N ARG A 120 -5.99 -8.58 -10.50
CA ARG A 120 -5.40 -9.90 -10.78
C ARG A 120 -4.27 -9.85 -11.82
N LYS A 121 -4.34 -8.93 -12.79
CA LYS A 121 -3.30 -8.77 -13.81
C LYS A 121 -1.98 -8.31 -13.20
N VAL A 122 -2.05 -7.35 -12.29
CA VAL A 122 -0.87 -6.82 -11.59
C VAL A 122 -0.21 -7.89 -10.73
N LEU A 123 -1.00 -8.79 -10.16
CA LEU A 123 -0.50 -9.88 -9.34
C LEU A 123 0.22 -10.95 -10.17
N LYS A 124 -0.40 -11.40 -11.28
CA LYS A 124 0.19 -12.41 -12.18
C LYS A 124 1.50 -11.94 -12.82
N GLU A 125 1.59 -10.67 -13.17
CA GLU A 125 2.82 -10.09 -13.73
C GLU A 125 3.96 -9.97 -12.72
N ARG A 126 3.65 -9.86 -11.42
CA ARG A 126 4.63 -9.51 -10.39
C ARG A 126 5.07 -10.64 -9.48
N ILE A 127 4.23 -11.66 -9.30
CA ILE A 127 4.53 -12.80 -8.40
C ILE A 127 4.86 -14.08 -9.21
N GLY A 128 4.70 -14.03 -10.55
CA GLY A 128 4.92 -15.18 -11.42
C GLY A 128 3.74 -16.16 -11.45
N ARG A 129 3.82 -17.18 -12.34
CA ARG A 129 2.72 -18.11 -12.68
C ARG A 129 2.37 -19.16 -11.60
N ARG A 130 2.93 -19.08 -10.41
CA ARG A 130 2.81 -20.11 -9.35
C ARG A 130 1.95 -19.72 -8.15
N VAL A 131 1.09 -18.74 -8.28
CA VAL A 131 0.11 -18.49 -7.21
C VAL A 131 -1.15 -19.26 -7.55
N ASP A 132 -1.27 -20.45 -7.03
CA ASP A 132 -2.56 -21.14 -6.95
C ASP A 132 -3.42 -20.35 -5.94
N MET A 133 -4.35 -19.58 -6.49
CA MET A 133 -5.24 -18.76 -5.70
C MET A 133 -6.33 -19.65 -5.11
N MET A 134 -6.27 -19.89 -3.82
CA MET A 134 -7.43 -20.34 -3.04
C MET A 134 -8.40 -19.15 -2.89
N PHE A 135 -9.60 -19.29 -3.41
CA PHE A 135 -10.76 -18.43 -3.18
C PHE A 135 -11.69 -19.13 -2.19
#